data_d53c124a3ff6dd6df4281b5273fb9d41
#
_entry.id   d53c124a3ff6dd6df4281b5273fb9d41
#
_cell.length_a   1.000
_cell.length_b   1.000
_cell.length_c   1.000
_cell.angle_alpha   90.00
_cell.angle_beta   90.00
_cell.angle_gamma   90.00
#
_symmetry.space_group_name_H-M   'P 1'
#
loop_
_entity.id
_entity.type
_entity.pdbx_description
1 polymer ?
#
loop_
_entity_poly.entity_id
_entity_poly.type
_entity_poly.pdbx_seq_one_letter_code
_entity_poly.pdbx_strand_id
1 'polypeptide(L)'
;SRIKGVIFNQMSPMLYPRMKKLVEEELGIKVLGYVPRVEDCVIESRHLGLILPEEIPELKGRLLKLAEVLENSLEIEEILKLANEAPVLEYPLLEKTDERSLCQPSGTSAIAEKVKREVDVLTEMSQVYTWKSPKKLRIGLAKDEAFCFFYEDNLDLLRSMGAELVAFSPVHDGHLPENLDGLLLYGGYPELNGKALEENLSMRQEIAAAIKDGMPCLAECGGFMYLHESMEGMDGKFYEMAGVIPGKVWRTPRLTRFGYITLKQNQGISHGKQETAILGESDLGVSPAHEFHYFDSDNCGTAFHASKSESKRGWDCMHGSDHLLAGFPHLYYYANPKIPQAFLKKCLEYKELQK
;
A
#
# COMPACT_ATOMS: atom_id res chain seq x y z
N SER A 1 -9.69 12.60 30.87
CA SER A 1 -9.10 12.67 29.52
C SER A 1 -8.21 11.47 29.28
N ARG A 2 -8.15 10.97 28.04
CA ARG A 2 -7.18 9.95 27.63
C ARG A 2 -5.81 10.54 27.31
N ILE A 3 -5.74 11.86 27.13
CA ILE A 3 -4.49 12.59 26.90
C ILE A 3 -3.80 12.74 28.25
N LYS A 4 -2.62 12.17 28.40
CA LYS A 4 -1.83 12.15 29.63
C LYS A 4 -0.69 13.17 29.64
N GLY A 5 -0.25 13.57 28.46
CA GLY A 5 0.80 14.56 28.28
C GLY A 5 0.77 15.20 26.90
N VAL A 6 1.38 16.37 26.76
CA VAL A 6 1.54 17.07 25.51
C VAL A 6 2.98 17.52 25.30
N ILE A 7 3.41 17.56 24.05
CA ILE A 7 4.68 18.13 23.60
C ILE A 7 4.31 19.25 22.62
N PHE A 8 4.86 20.43 22.80
CA PHE A 8 4.68 21.52 21.85
C PHE A 8 5.66 21.38 20.68
N ASN A 9 5.18 21.45 19.46
CA ASN A 9 6.04 21.43 18.27
C ASN A 9 6.23 22.84 17.70
N GLN A 10 7.42 23.12 17.19
CA GLN A 10 7.82 24.44 16.65
C GLN A 10 7.60 25.60 17.65
N MET A 11 7.82 25.33 18.93
CA MET A 11 7.60 26.25 20.03
C MET A 11 8.84 27.10 20.28
N SER A 12 8.65 28.42 20.42
CA SER A 12 9.72 29.29 20.86
C SER A 12 10.10 29.02 22.32
N PRO A 13 11.39 28.92 22.66
CA PRO A 13 11.85 28.79 24.05
C PRO A 13 11.32 29.91 24.97
N MET A 14 11.15 31.10 24.43
CA MET A 14 10.65 32.27 25.19
C MET A 14 9.17 32.13 25.60
N LEU A 15 8.34 31.51 24.73
CA LEU A 15 6.91 31.31 24.99
C LEU A 15 6.62 30.04 25.78
N TYR A 16 7.53 29.08 25.76
CA TYR A 16 7.33 27.77 26.37
C TYR A 16 6.91 27.83 27.84
N PRO A 17 7.60 28.55 28.76
CA PRO A 17 7.24 28.57 30.17
C PRO A 17 5.81 29.03 30.41
N ARG A 18 5.36 30.07 29.66
CA ARG A 18 3.99 30.58 29.76
C ARG A 18 2.95 29.59 29.28
N MET A 19 3.23 28.92 28.16
CA MET A 19 2.31 27.94 27.58
C MET A 19 2.25 26.67 28.43
N LYS A 20 3.39 26.22 28.99
CA LYS A 20 3.44 25.12 29.95
C LYS A 20 2.54 25.38 31.12
N LYS A 21 2.73 26.51 31.78
CA LYS A 21 1.92 26.92 32.95
C LYS A 21 0.42 26.96 32.62
N LEU A 22 0.04 27.56 31.50
CA LEU A 22 -1.36 27.65 31.09
C LEU A 22 -2.02 26.29 30.90
N VAL A 23 -1.35 25.36 30.20
CA VAL A 23 -1.90 24.03 29.91
C VAL A 23 -1.98 23.18 31.18
N GLU A 24 -0.97 23.25 32.06
CA GLU A 24 -0.97 22.49 33.31
C GLU A 24 -2.01 23.02 34.29
N GLU A 25 -2.17 24.32 34.42
CA GLU A 25 -3.14 24.94 35.36
C GLU A 25 -4.59 24.85 34.85
N GLU A 26 -4.86 25.10 33.57
CA GLU A 26 -6.21 25.18 33.04
C GLU A 26 -6.76 23.79 32.62
N LEU A 27 -5.90 22.88 32.11
CA LEU A 27 -6.33 21.60 31.57
C LEU A 27 -5.96 20.41 32.44
N GLY A 28 -5.07 20.60 33.43
CA GLY A 28 -4.55 19.52 34.26
C GLY A 28 -3.80 18.44 33.46
N ILE A 29 -3.22 18.81 32.32
CA ILE A 29 -2.47 17.93 31.43
C ILE A 29 -0.98 18.25 31.55
N LYS A 30 -0.17 17.23 31.79
CA LYS A 30 1.29 17.40 31.94
C LYS A 30 1.92 17.84 30.61
N VAL A 31 2.79 18.85 30.66
CA VAL A 31 3.58 19.28 29.51
C VAL A 31 4.94 18.62 29.57
N LEU A 32 5.25 17.78 28.59
CA LEU A 32 6.44 16.93 28.53
C LEU A 32 7.59 17.55 27.74
N GLY A 33 7.52 18.84 27.48
CA GLY A 33 8.56 19.57 26.78
C GLY A 33 8.09 20.24 25.51
N TYR A 34 9.06 20.66 24.71
CA TYR A 34 8.80 21.32 23.43
C TYR A 34 9.90 21.02 22.42
N VAL A 35 9.57 21.07 21.15
CA VAL A 35 10.53 21.01 20.05
C VAL A 35 10.64 22.40 19.44
N PRO A 36 11.80 23.06 19.50
CA PRO A 36 12.02 24.32 18.83
C PRO A 36 12.03 24.14 17.30
N ARG A 37 12.01 25.22 16.55
CA ARG A 37 12.28 25.16 15.12
C ARG A 37 13.75 24.86 14.90
N VAL A 38 14.04 23.75 14.19
CA VAL A 38 15.39 23.30 13.87
C VAL A 38 15.56 23.40 12.35
N GLU A 39 16.17 24.50 11.90
CA GLU A 39 16.30 24.82 10.47
C GLU A 39 17.06 23.76 9.68
N ASP A 40 18.14 23.21 10.27
CA ASP A 40 18.96 22.19 9.62
C ASP A 40 18.28 20.81 9.50
N CYS A 41 17.14 20.61 10.17
CA CYS A 41 16.37 19.36 10.15
C CYS A 41 15.10 19.48 9.29
N VAL A 42 14.95 20.54 8.51
CA VAL A 42 13.83 20.68 7.60
C VAL A 42 14.02 19.73 6.44
N ILE A 43 13.02 18.88 6.20
CA ILE A 43 12.93 18.00 5.04
C ILE A 43 12.00 18.66 4.04
N GLU A 44 12.48 18.83 2.82
CA GLU A 44 11.68 19.41 1.74
C GLU A 44 10.53 18.50 1.34
N SER A 45 9.44 19.11 0.91
CA SER A 45 8.26 18.40 0.45
C SER A 45 8.22 18.38 -1.08
N ARG A 46 7.86 17.24 -1.67
CA ARG A 46 7.51 17.11 -3.09
C ARG A 46 6.02 17.34 -3.31
N HIS A 47 5.60 17.30 -4.57
CA HIS A 47 4.19 17.43 -4.94
C HIS A 47 3.27 16.33 -4.36
N LEU A 48 3.82 15.15 -4.04
CA LEU A 48 3.12 14.01 -3.44
C LEU A 48 3.67 13.58 -2.07
N GLY A 49 4.43 14.41 -1.39
CA GLY A 49 4.97 14.06 -0.08
C GLY A 49 6.41 14.51 0.12
N LEU A 50 7.12 13.84 1.03
CA LEU A 50 8.52 14.13 1.31
C LEU A 50 9.45 13.50 0.25
N ILE A 51 10.65 14.06 0.12
CA ILE A 51 11.73 13.43 -0.63
C ILE A 51 12.15 12.11 0.04
N LEU A 52 12.70 11.19 -0.74
CA LEU A 52 13.10 9.89 -0.22
C LEU A 52 14.28 10.00 0.75
N PRO A 53 14.38 9.14 1.76
CA PRO A 53 15.50 9.15 2.71
C PRO A 53 16.88 9.07 2.05
N GLU A 54 17.00 8.31 0.96
CA GLU A 54 18.22 8.12 0.19
C GLU A 54 18.65 9.38 -0.57
N GLU A 55 17.72 10.30 -0.83
CA GLU A 55 17.96 11.56 -1.53
C GLU A 55 18.32 12.70 -0.59
N ILE A 56 18.19 12.50 0.73
CA ILE A 56 18.50 13.54 1.73
C ILE A 56 19.98 13.50 2.09
N PRO A 57 20.78 14.51 1.69
CA PRO A 57 22.19 14.55 2.09
C PRO A 57 22.33 14.52 3.60
N GLU A 58 23.25 13.70 4.10
CA GLU A 58 23.58 13.61 5.53
C GLU A 58 22.38 13.39 6.47
N LEU A 59 21.34 12.68 6.03
CA LEU A 59 20.14 12.43 6.83
C LEU A 59 20.45 11.94 8.24
N LYS A 60 21.41 11.00 8.38
CA LYS A 60 21.83 10.48 9.69
C LYS A 60 22.39 11.58 10.59
N GLY A 61 23.20 12.49 10.06
CA GLY A 61 23.75 13.64 10.80
C GLY A 61 22.65 14.59 11.26
N ARG A 62 21.68 14.88 10.38
CA ARG A 62 20.50 15.72 10.72
C ARG A 62 19.66 15.06 11.82
N LEU A 63 19.44 13.75 11.77
CA LEU A 63 18.70 13.02 12.80
C LEU A 63 19.42 13.02 14.15
N LEU A 64 20.75 12.85 14.17
CA LEU A 64 21.54 12.95 15.39
C LEU A 64 21.45 14.35 16.02
N LYS A 65 21.55 15.41 15.21
CA LYS A 65 21.37 16.80 15.67
C LYS A 65 19.99 17.04 16.25
N LEU A 66 18.94 16.48 15.60
CA LEU A 66 17.58 16.54 16.11
C LEU A 66 17.47 15.82 17.46
N ALA A 67 18.09 14.65 17.61
CA ALA A 67 18.10 13.87 18.85
C ALA A 67 18.71 14.70 20.01
N GLU A 68 19.83 15.37 19.81
CA GLU A 68 20.43 16.25 20.82
C GLU A 68 19.48 17.39 21.24
N VAL A 69 18.77 17.99 20.27
CA VAL A 69 17.77 19.02 20.58
C VAL A 69 16.63 18.45 21.41
N LEU A 70 16.14 17.25 21.08
CA LEU A 70 15.05 16.60 21.80
C LEU A 70 15.46 16.18 23.22
N GLU A 71 16.67 15.65 23.40
CA GLU A 71 17.21 15.32 24.73
C GLU A 71 17.28 16.52 25.67
N ASN A 72 17.56 17.70 25.11
CA ASN A 72 17.66 18.96 25.89
C ASN A 72 16.33 19.68 26.11
N SER A 73 15.26 19.31 25.39
CA SER A 73 13.99 20.05 25.39
C SER A 73 12.77 19.22 25.78
N LEU A 74 12.91 17.90 25.87
CA LEU A 74 11.85 16.99 26.29
C LEU A 74 12.17 16.33 27.63
N GLU A 75 11.13 16.06 28.39
CA GLU A 75 11.16 15.31 29.65
C GLU A 75 11.13 13.80 29.34
N ILE A 76 12.22 13.28 28.74
CA ILE A 76 12.29 11.88 28.20
C ILE A 76 11.94 10.84 29.26
N GLU A 77 12.46 10.98 30.50
CA GLU A 77 12.16 10.03 31.59
C GLU A 77 10.68 9.98 31.93
N GLU A 78 9.99 11.15 31.91
CA GLU A 78 8.56 11.21 32.18
C GLU A 78 7.73 10.65 31.03
N ILE A 79 8.18 10.81 29.78
CA ILE A 79 7.56 10.17 28.62
C ILE A 79 7.65 8.64 28.76
N LEU A 80 8.84 8.12 29.09
CA LEU A 80 9.03 6.68 29.31
C LEU A 80 8.21 6.15 30.48
N LYS A 81 8.10 6.92 31.57
CA LYS A 81 7.24 6.56 32.70
C LYS A 81 5.78 6.44 32.29
N LEU A 82 5.24 7.43 31.58
CA LEU A 82 3.87 7.39 31.07
C LEU A 82 3.63 6.22 30.11
N ALA A 83 4.62 5.89 29.28
CA ALA A 83 4.54 4.74 28.39
C ALA A 83 4.49 3.41 29.16
N ASN A 84 5.31 3.27 30.21
CA ASN A 84 5.33 2.07 31.06
C ASN A 84 4.06 1.92 31.93
N GLU A 85 3.39 3.03 32.27
CA GLU A 85 2.13 3.04 33.01
C GLU A 85 0.91 2.76 32.10
N ALA A 86 1.10 2.70 30.77
CA ALA A 86 0.02 2.38 29.85
C ALA A 86 -0.46 0.94 30.07
N PRO A 87 -1.78 0.67 30.09
CA PRO A 87 -2.30 -0.68 30.21
C PRO A 87 -1.84 -1.52 29.02
N VAL A 88 -1.52 -2.78 29.29
CA VAL A 88 -1.20 -3.74 28.23
C VAL A 88 -2.39 -3.83 27.27
N LEU A 89 -2.12 -3.66 25.99
CA LEU A 89 -3.12 -3.90 24.97
C LEU A 89 -3.33 -5.42 24.85
N GLU A 90 -4.48 -5.89 25.33
CA GLU A 90 -4.92 -7.24 25.05
C GLU A 90 -5.38 -7.29 23.61
N TYR A 91 -4.53 -7.82 22.74
CA TYR A 91 -4.98 -8.26 21.43
C TYR A 91 -5.70 -9.59 21.62
N PRO A 92 -6.91 -9.76 21.08
CA PRO A 92 -7.43 -11.11 20.89
C PRO A 92 -6.43 -11.78 19.95
N LEU A 93 -5.52 -12.57 20.53
CA LEU A 93 -4.76 -13.53 19.73
C LEU A 93 -5.83 -14.32 18.97
N LEU A 94 -5.70 -14.39 17.66
CA LEU A 94 -6.37 -15.42 16.87
C LEU A 94 -5.72 -16.75 17.29
N GLU A 95 -5.90 -17.14 18.54
CA GLU A 95 -5.63 -18.48 18.98
C GLU A 95 -6.49 -19.38 18.11
N LYS A 96 -5.87 -20.43 17.59
CA LYS A 96 -6.58 -21.52 16.94
C LYS A 96 -7.77 -21.87 17.85
N THR A 97 -8.93 -21.34 17.51
CA THR A 97 -10.15 -21.72 18.22
C THR A 97 -10.31 -23.20 17.97
N ASP A 98 -10.10 -23.98 19.01
CA ASP A 98 -10.44 -25.40 19.01
C ASP A 98 -11.90 -25.49 18.58
N GLU A 99 -12.18 -26.10 17.44
CA GLU A 99 -13.52 -26.21 16.85
C GLU A 99 -14.58 -26.78 17.79
N ARG A 100 -14.17 -27.23 18.98
CA ARG A 100 -15.03 -27.82 20.02
C ARG A 100 -15.60 -26.81 21.03
N SER A 101 -15.19 -25.53 21.01
CA SER A 101 -15.60 -24.52 21.99
C SER A 101 -16.65 -23.53 21.51
N LEU A 102 -17.08 -23.60 20.26
CA LEU A 102 -18.19 -22.78 19.78
C LEU A 102 -19.50 -23.42 20.22
N CYS A 103 -20.06 -22.94 21.33
CA CYS A 103 -21.44 -23.21 21.71
C CYS A 103 -22.37 -22.96 20.52
N GLN A 104 -22.98 -24.02 20.02
CA GLN A 104 -24.03 -23.90 19.01
C GLN A 104 -25.19 -23.10 19.63
N PRO A 105 -25.55 -21.92 19.10
CA PRO A 105 -26.72 -21.22 19.57
C PRO A 105 -27.98 -21.99 19.12
N SER A 106 -28.65 -22.59 20.06
CA SER A 106 -29.97 -23.17 19.83
C SER A 106 -31.01 -22.05 19.76
N GLY A 107 -31.37 -21.63 18.54
CA GLY A 107 -32.44 -20.68 18.35
C GLY A 107 -32.39 -19.97 16.99
N THR A 108 -33.53 -19.97 16.27
CA THR A 108 -33.77 -19.27 15.00
C THR A 108 -34.07 -17.78 15.24
N SER A 109 -33.09 -17.02 15.72
CA SER A 109 -33.24 -15.56 15.89
C SER A 109 -32.33 -14.86 14.89
N ALA A 110 -32.76 -13.70 14.37
CA ALA A 110 -31.95 -12.84 13.47
C ALA A 110 -30.56 -12.51 14.05
N ILE A 111 -30.41 -12.55 15.38
CA ILE A 111 -29.15 -12.38 16.08
C ILE A 111 -28.25 -13.61 15.87
N ALA A 112 -28.79 -14.83 15.94
CA ALA A 112 -28.05 -16.07 15.72
C ALA A 112 -27.53 -16.17 14.29
N GLU A 113 -28.33 -15.75 13.31
CA GLU A 113 -27.89 -15.69 11.90
C GLU A 113 -26.79 -14.63 11.68
N LYS A 114 -26.90 -13.48 12.34
CA LYS A 114 -25.88 -12.44 12.25
C LYS A 114 -24.55 -12.90 12.86
N VAL A 115 -24.60 -13.48 14.07
CA VAL A 115 -23.43 -14.05 14.76
C VAL A 115 -22.81 -15.17 13.92
N LYS A 116 -23.62 -16.07 13.35
CA LYS A 116 -23.14 -17.14 12.48
C LYS A 116 -22.42 -16.58 11.26
N ARG A 117 -22.96 -15.56 10.58
CA ARG A 117 -22.29 -14.91 9.44
C ARG A 117 -20.96 -14.25 9.84
N GLU A 118 -20.92 -13.58 10.99
CA GLU A 118 -19.69 -12.98 11.51
C GLU A 118 -18.61 -14.04 11.82
N VAL A 119 -19.01 -15.17 12.43
CA VAL A 119 -18.11 -16.31 12.71
C VAL A 119 -17.64 -16.98 11.42
N ASP A 120 -18.53 -17.18 10.45
CA ASP A 120 -18.16 -17.77 9.13
C ASP A 120 -17.15 -16.87 8.42
N VAL A 121 -17.36 -15.55 8.42
CA VAL A 121 -16.42 -14.57 7.84
C VAL A 121 -15.07 -14.59 8.54
N LEU A 122 -15.03 -14.61 9.88
CA LEU A 122 -13.79 -14.68 10.64
C LEU A 122 -13.04 -15.99 10.40
N THR A 123 -13.76 -17.11 10.27
CA THR A 123 -13.17 -18.42 9.99
C THR A 123 -12.59 -18.46 8.57
N GLU A 124 -13.32 -17.93 7.57
CA GLU A 124 -12.84 -17.81 6.20
C GLU A 124 -11.59 -16.93 6.13
N MET A 125 -11.62 -15.75 6.77
CA MET A 125 -10.44 -14.87 6.84
C MET A 125 -9.25 -15.56 7.51
N SER A 126 -9.46 -16.27 8.62
CA SER A 126 -8.39 -17.02 9.30
C SER A 126 -7.73 -18.04 8.38
N GLN A 127 -8.52 -18.78 7.59
CA GLN A 127 -7.99 -19.75 6.62
C GLN A 127 -7.18 -19.06 5.51
N VAL A 128 -7.61 -17.89 5.06
CA VAL A 128 -6.87 -17.12 4.04
C VAL A 128 -5.53 -16.62 4.56
N TYR A 129 -5.48 -16.09 5.79
CA TYR A 129 -4.23 -15.65 6.41
C TYR A 129 -3.25 -16.80 6.70
N THR A 130 -3.75 -18.00 6.96
CA THR A 130 -2.93 -19.17 7.25
C THR A 130 -2.50 -19.93 6.00
N TRP A 131 -3.05 -19.59 4.82
CA TRP A 131 -2.66 -20.21 3.56
C TRP A 131 -1.19 -19.94 3.23
N LYS A 132 -0.50 -20.99 2.80
CA LYS A 132 0.89 -20.88 2.32
C LYS A 132 1.03 -21.65 1.02
N SER A 133 1.80 -21.10 0.11
CA SER A 133 2.18 -21.81 -1.11
C SER A 133 2.95 -23.09 -0.74
N PRO A 134 2.61 -24.23 -1.36
CA PRO A 134 3.35 -25.48 -1.16
C PRO A 134 4.76 -25.45 -1.76
N LYS A 135 5.04 -24.47 -2.61
CA LYS A 135 6.35 -24.25 -3.23
C LYS A 135 6.81 -22.83 -2.98
N LYS A 136 8.11 -22.64 -2.85
CA LYS A 136 8.71 -21.30 -2.78
C LYS A 136 8.47 -20.58 -4.11
N LEU A 137 7.88 -19.40 -4.07
CA LEU A 137 7.58 -18.58 -5.23
C LEU A 137 8.54 -17.41 -5.29
N ARG A 138 9.17 -17.18 -6.43
CA ARG A 138 10.08 -16.06 -6.67
C ARG A 138 9.30 -14.92 -7.32
N ILE A 139 9.08 -13.86 -6.58
CA ILE A 139 8.27 -12.71 -7.00
C ILE A 139 9.18 -11.50 -7.20
N GLY A 140 9.26 -11.02 -8.45
CA GLY A 140 9.98 -9.81 -8.79
C GLY A 140 9.31 -8.59 -8.17
N LEU A 141 10.04 -7.82 -7.39
CA LEU A 141 9.60 -6.56 -6.79
C LEU A 141 10.35 -5.40 -7.43
N ALA A 142 9.66 -4.58 -8.21
CA ALA A 142 10.25 -3.33 -8.70
C ALA A 142 10.57 -2.42 -7.51
N LYS A 143 11.84 -2.05 -7.36
CA LYS A 143 12.32 -1.26 -6.22
C LYS A 143 13.51 -0.40 -6.61
N ASP A 144 13.23 0.87 -6.82
CA ASP A 144 14.19 1.94 -7.07
C ASP A 144 13.53 3.30 -6.78
N GLU A 145 14.13 4.41 -7.23
CA GLU A 145 13.59 5.76 -7.05
C GLU A 145 12.27 6.02 -7.81
N ALA A 146 11.97 5.23 -8.85
CA ALA A 146 10.71 5.30 -9.57
C ALA A 146 9.63 4.42 -8.92
N PHE A 147 10.02 3.35 -8.23
CA PHE A 147 9.13 2.35 -7.61
C PHE A 147 9.50 2.16 -6.14
N CYS A 148 9.06 3.08 -5.28
CA CYS A 148 9.50 3.15 -3.87
C CYS A 148 8.33 3.21 -2.87
N PHE A 149 7.09 3.26 -3.34
CA PHE A 149 5.92 3.36 -2.46
C PHE A 149 5.20 2.01 -2.35
N PHE A 150 5.48 1.29 -1.28
CA PHE A 150 4.82 0.04 -0.92
C PHE A 150 4.68 -0.05 0.60
N TYR A 151 3.68 -0.81 1.05
CA TYR A 151 3.50 -1.10 2.47
C TYR A 151 4.35 -2.32 2.85
N GLU A 152 5.28 -2.17 3.80
CA GLU A 152 6.11 -3.29 4.26
C GLU A 152 5.23 -4.43 4.82
N ASP A 153 4.12 -4.09 5.48
CA ASP A 153 3.12 -5.07 5.93
C ASP A 153 2.62 -5.97 4.80
N ASN A 154 2.36 -5.39 3.61
CA ASN A 154 1.95 -6.17 2.44
C ASN A 154 3.04 -7.15 1.99
N LEU A 155 4.30 -6.69 2.02
CA LEU A 155 5.46 -7.53 1.67
C LEU A 155 5.65 -8.65 2.70
N ASP A 156 5.48 -8.36 3.98
CA ASP A 156 5.56 -9.35 5.06
C ASP A 156 4.46 -10.40 4.96
N LEU A 157 3.24 -9.99 4.60
CA LEU A 157 2.16 -10.93 4.36
C LEU A 157 2.49 -11.87 3.19
N LEU A 158 2.98 -11.35 2.05
CA LEU A 158 3.41 -12.17 0.91
C LEU A 158 4.53 -13.15 1.29
N ARG A 159 5.54 -12.69 2.05
CA ARG A 159 6.61 -13.55 2.58
C ARG A 159 6.04 -14.67 3.46
N SER A 160 5.11 -14.33 4.35
CA SER A 160 4.45 -15.31 5.24
C SER A 160 3.66 -16.36 4.48
N MET A 161 3.10 -15.98 3.31
CA MET A 161 2.39 -16.86 2.39
C MET A 161 3.31 -17.68 1.47
N GLY A 162 4.64 -17.54 1.57
CA GLY A 162 5.62 -18.35 0.84
C GLY A 162 6.30 -17.68 -0.34
N ALA A 163 6.17 -16.35 -0.50
CA ALA A 163 6.90 -15.59 -1.49
C ALA A 163 8.34 -15.28 -1.06
N GLU A 164 9.27 -15.44 -1.99
CA GLU A 164 10.60 -14.82 -1.98
C GLU A 164 10.57 -13.59 -2.85
N LEU A 165 10.70 -12.42 -2.24
CA LEU A 165 10.71 -11.16 -2.96
C LEU A 165 12.12 -10.89 -3.50
N VAL A 166 12.22 -10.76 -4.82
CA VAL A 166 13.48 -10.52 -5.54
C VAL A 166 13.42 -9.10 -6.09
N ALA A 167 14.14 -8.18 -5.45
CA ALA A 167 14.18 -6.79 -5.89
C ALA A 167 14.90 -6.66 -7.24
N PHE A 168 14.37 -5.78 -8.10
CA PHE A 168 15.01 -5.35 -9.35
C PHE A 168 14.66 -3.88 -9.60
N SER A 169 15.49 -3.22 -10.39
CA SER A 169 15.32 -1.80 -10.73
C SER A 169 14.90 -1.63 -12.18
N PRO A 170 13.65 -1.24 -12.48
CA PRO A 170 13.28 -0.85 -13.84
C PRO A 170 14.10 0.32 -14.40
N VAL A 171 14.67 1.17 -13.56
CA VAL A 171 15.52 2.29 -13.98
C VAL A 171 16.96 1.85 -14.33
N HIS A 172 17.55 0.94 -13.53
CA HIS A 172 18.99 0.66 -13.57
C HIS A 172 19.38 -0.72 -14.07
N ASP A 173 18.52 -1.74 -13.88
CA ASP A 173 18.82 -3.10 -14.31
C ASP A 173 18.50 -3.29 -15.79
N GLY A 174 19.38 -3.99 -16.51
CA GLY A 174 19.18 -4.27 -17.93
C GLY A 174 18.18 -5.39 -18.21
N HIS A 175 17.92 -6.26 -17.24
CA HIS A 175 17.12 -7.47 -17.39
C HIS A 175 16.33 -7.80 -16.12
N LEU A 176 15.21 -8.50 -16.28
CA LEU A 176 14.49 -9.11 -15.16
C LEU A 176 15.36 -10.19 -14.48
N PRO A 177 15.23 -10.37 -13.16
CA PRO A 177 15.81 -11.52 -12.48
C PRO A 177 15.30 -12.85 -13.07
N GLU A 178 16.18 -13.85 -13.12
CA GLU A 178 15.81 -15.14 -13.67
C GLU A 178 14.80 -15.91 -12.80
N ASN A 179 14.00 -16.76 -13.44
CA ASN A 179 13.08 -17.70 -12.80
C ASN A 179 12.06 -17.02 -11.88
N LEU A 180 11.50 -15.89 -12.31
CA LEU A 180 10.38 -15.25 -11.61
C LEU A 180 9.07 -16.01 -11.89
N ASP A 181 8.24 -16.06 -10.87
CA ASP A 181 6.91 -16.68 -10.92
C ASP A 181 5.80 -15.62 -10.95
N GLY A 182 6.12 -14.32 -10.73
CA GLY A 182 5.20 -13.20 -10.76
C GLY A 182 5.90 -11.86 -10.56
N LEU A 183 5.19 -10.76 -10.80
CA LEU A 183 5.69 -9.38 -10.72
C LEU A 183 4.85 -8.51 -9.80
N LEU A 184 5.52 -7.65 -9.04
CA LEU A 184 4.94 -6.58 -8.24
C LEU A 184 5.54 -5.24 -8.70
N LEU A 185 4.68 -4.39 -9.26
CA LEU A 185 5.01 -3.04 -9.72
C LEU A 185 4.18 -2.06 -8.89
N TYR A 186 4.73 -1.61 -7.76
CA TYR A 186 4.01 -0.71 -6.87
C TYR A 186 4.15 0.76 -7.27
N GLY A 187 3.64 1.64 -6.42
CA GLY A 187 3.70 3.07 -6.61
C GLY A 187 5.10 3.67 -6.44
N GLY A 188 5.19 4.95 -6.66
CA GLY A 188 6.41 5.74 -6.58
C GLY A 188 6.31 6.99 -7.43
N TYR A 189 7.41 7.33 -8.08
CA TYR A 189 7.56 8.54 -8.89
C TYR A 189 8.13 8.23 -10.28
N PRO A 190 7.47 7.36 -11.08
CA PRO A 190 7.98 7.04 -12.42
C PRO A 190 8.03 8.27 -13.33
N GLU A 191 7.17 9.26 -13.14
CA GLU A 191 7.15 10.51 -13.88
C GLU A 191 8.40 11.38 -13.71
N LEU A 192 9.12 11.20 -12.60
CA LEU A 192 10.42 11.86 -12.37
C LEU A 192 11.55 11.17 -13.16
N ASN A 193 11.35 9.91 -13.52
CA ASN A 193 12.32 9.04 -14.17
C ASN A 193 11.89 8.64 -15.60
N GLY A 194 10.93 9.34 -16.20
CA GLY A 194 10.31 8.97 -17.47
C GLY A 194 11.32 8.70 -18.58
N LYS A 195 12.33 9.57 -18.74
CA LYS A 195 13.39 9.40 -19.74
C LYS A 195 14.24 8.14 -19.49
N ALA A 196 14.66 7.88 -18.25
CA ALA A 196 15.48 6.72 -17.91
C ALA A 196 14.69 5.41 -18.10
N LEU A 197 13.41 5.41 -17.75
CA LEU A 197 12.51 4.29 -17.99
C LEU A 197 12.29 4.03 -19.49
N GLU A 198 12.15 5.09 -20.31
CA GLU A 198 12.04 4.96 -21.77
C GLU A 198 13.31 4.39 -22.38
N GLU A 199 14.48 4.89 -21.99
CA GLU A 199 15.79 4.47 -22.49
C GLU A 199 16.11 3.00 -22.12
N ASN A 200 15.54 2.47 -21.04
CA ASN A 200 15.70 1.07 -20.66
C ASN A 200 14.75 0.14 -21.46
N LEU A 201 14.97 0.08 -22.75
CA LEU A 201 14.13 -0.68 -23.70
C LEU A 201 14.08 -2.17 -23.37
N SER A 202 15.21 -2.78 -22.99
CA SER A 202 15.26 -4.21 -22.66
C SER A 202 14.34 -4.56 -21.50
N MET A 203 14.40 -3.82 -20.40
CA MET A 203 13.54 -4.04 -19.23
C MET A 203 12.06 -3.85 -19.56
N ARG A 204 11.70 -2.79 -20.31
CA ARG A 204 10.32 -2.56 -20.74
C ARG A 204 9.79 -3.73 -21.57
N GLN A 205 10.58 -4.22 -22.52
CA GLN A 205 10.21 -5.34 -23.39
C GLN A 205 10.09 -6.66 -22.63
N GLU A 206 11.00 -6.93 -21.69
CA GLU A 206 10.95 -8.14 -20.88
C GLU A 206 9.73 -8.17 -19.96
N ILE A 207 9.42 -7.06 -19.28
CA ILE A 207 8.21 -6.94 -18.46
C ILE A 207 6.96 -7.15 -19.31
N ALA A 208 6.89 -6.48 -20.48
CA ALA A 208 5.74 -6.61 -21.37
C ALA A 208 5.58 -8.04 -21.88
N ALA A 209 6.67 -8.68 -22.29
CA ALA A 209 6.68 -10.07 -22.75
C ALA A 209 6.25 -11.04 -21.65
N ALA A 210 6.82 -10.92 -20.44
CA ALA A 210 6.49 -11.77 -19.31
C ALA A 210 5.00 -11.71 -18.97
N ILE A 211 4.41 -10.51 -18.88
CA ILE A 211 2.98 -10.34 -18.60
C ILE A 211 2.14 -10.90 -19.75
N LYS A 212 2.52 -10.64 -21.01
CA LYS A 212 1.81 -11.16 -22.18
C LYS A 212 1.84 -12.68 -22.26
N ASP A 213 2.93 -13.30 -21.81
CA ASP A 213 3.10 -14.74 -21.74
C ASP A 213 2.42 -15.38 -20.51
N GLY A 214 1.64 -14.59 -19.75
CA GLY A 214 0.79 -15.04 -18.65
C GLY A 214 1.43 -14.99 -17.28
N MET A 215 2.61 -14.39 -17.11
CA MET A 215 3.18 -14.18 -15.78
C MET A 215 2.27 -13.26 -14.95
N PRO A 216 1.82 -13.68 -13.75
CA PRO A 216 0.96 -12.89 -12.90
C PRO A 216 1.63 -11.57 -12.48
N CYS A 217 0.86 -10.47 -12.56
CA CYS A 217 1.34 -9.14 -12.20
C CYS A 217 0.30 -8.38 -11.38
N LEU A 218 0.75 -7.78 -10.27
CA LEU A 218 0.04 -6.75 -9.54
C LEU A 218 0.74 -5.40 -9.78
N ALA A 219 0.00 -4.40 -10.26
CA ALA A 219 0.54 -3.07 -10.54
C ALA A 219 -0.33 -1.97 -9.94
N GLU A 220 0.25 -1.16 -9.07
CA GLU A 220 -0.45 -0.09 -8.35
C GLU A 220 0.14 1.27 -8.69
N CYS A 221 -0.71 2.29 -8.89
CA CYS A 221 -0.35 3.70 -9.07
C CYS A 221 0.81 3.90 -10.07
N GLY A 222 2.03 4.18 -9.62
CA GLY A 222 3.20 4.34 -10.48
C GLY A 222 3.49 3.10 -11.35
N GLY A 223 3.33 1.91 -10.80
CA GLY A 223 3.47 0.65 -11.55
C GLY A 223 2.39 0.51 -12.63
N PHE A 224 1.15 0.90 -12.34
CA PHE A 224 0.08 0.97 -13.32
C PHE A 224 0.39 2.00 -14.43
N MET A 225 0.91 3.19 -14.06
CA MET A 225 1.32 4.20 -15.03
C MET A 225 2.40 3.66 -15.98
N TYR A 226 3.38 2.92 -15.46
CA TYR A 226 4.46 2.31 -16.24
C TYR A 226 3.98 1.20 -17.19
N LEU A 227 2.86 0.54 -16.92
CA LEU A 227 2.30 -0.48 -17.82
C LEU A 227 1.59 0.10 -19.04
N HIS A 228 1.33 1.41 -19.14
CA HIS A 228 0.74 2.04 -20.31
C HIS A 228 1.70 2.10 -21.51
N GLU A 229 1.20 2.52 -22.66
CA GLU A 229 2.03 2.78 -23.85
C GLU A 229 2.93 3.99 -23.64
N SER A 230 2.43 5.04 -22.98
CA SER A 230 3.21 6.24 -22.69
C SER A 230 2.73 6.96 -21.43
N MET A 231 3.64 7.74 -20.86
CA MET A 231 3.40 8.52 -19.66
C MET A 231 4.02 9.91 -19.80
N GLU A 232 3.29 10.95 -19.36
CA GLU A 232 3.81 12.31 -19.29
C GLU A 232 4.78 12.46 -18.12
N GLY A 233 5.99 12.91 -18.38
CA GLY A 233 6.98 13.25 -17.37
C GLY A 233 6.77 14.65 -16.80
N MET A 234 7.56 14.98 -15.78
CA MET A 234 7.47 16.29 -15.12
C MET A 234 7.87 17.47 -16.00
N ASP A 235 8.56 17.21 -17.12
CA ASP A 235 8.93 18.19 -18.15
C ASP A 235 7.83 18.39 -19.21
N GLY A 236 6.70 17.71 -19.08
CA GLY A 236 5.56 17.77 -20.00
C GLY A 236 5.74 16.97 -21.29
N LYS A 237 6.79 16.17 -21.41
CA LYS A 237 6.98 15.26 -22.54
C LYS A 237 6.39 13.90 -22.24
N PHE A 238 5.91 13.22 -23.27
CA PHE A 238 5.50 11.84 -23.19
C PHE A 238 6.70 10.92 -23.47
N TYR A 239 6.86 9.93 -22.61
CA TYR A 239 7.88 8.89 -22.66
C TYR A 239 7.22 7.54 -22.89
N GLU A 240 7.80 6.70 -23.76
CA GLU A 240 7.33 5.34 -23.98
C GLU A 240 7.53 4.49 -22.73
N MET A 241 6.51 3.70 -22.39
CA MET A 241 6.50 2.81 -21.23
C MET A 241 6.40 1.34 -21.67
N ALA A 242 6.00 0.41 -20.79
CA ALA A 242 6.00 -1.02 -21.09
C ALA A 242 4.97 -1.45 -22.15
N GLY A 243 3.90 -0.69 -22.38
CA GLY A 243 2.93 -0.96 -23.43
C GLY A 243 2.07 -2.21 -23.24
N VAL A 244 1.84 -2.61 -22.00
CA VAL A 244 0.93 -3.71 -21.66
C VAL A 244 -0.53 -3.26 -21.71
N ILE A 245 -0.78 -2.04 -21.26
CA ILE A 245 -2.10 -1.41 -21.22
C ILE A 245 -2.16 -0.35 -22.32
N PRO A 246 -3.07 -0.47 -23.30
CA PRO A 246 -3.24 0.55 -24.34
C PRO A 246 -3.63 1.89 -23.72
N GLY A 247 -3.10 2.97 -24.30
CA GLY A 247 -3.41 4.33 -23.88
C GLY A 247 -2.24 5.03 -23.20
N LYS A 248 -2.54 6.21 -22.66
CA LYS A 248 -1.53 7.10 -22.10
C LYS A 248 -1.95 7.63 -20.73
N VAL A 249 -0.94 8.01 -19.96
CA VAL A 249 -1.09 8.67 -18.66
C VAL A 249 -0.58 10.10 -18.76
N TRP A 250 -1.30 11.06 -18.19
CA TRP A 250 -0.90 12.47 -18.18
C TRP A 250 -1.10 13.12 -16.83
N ARG A 251 -0.35 14.20 -16.61
CA ARG A 251 -0.42 14.99 -15.39
C ARG A 251 -1.66 15.87 -15.38
N THR A 252 -2.35 15.93 -14.27
CA THR A 252 -3.50 16.80 -14.03
C THR A 252 -3.12 18.01 -13.18
N PRO A 253 -3.77 19.17 -13.36
CA PRO A 253 -3.45 20.39 -12.61
C PRO A 253 -3.85 20.35 -11.13
N ARG A 254 -4.62 19.33 -10.72
CA ARG A 254 -5.10 19.11 -9.35
C ARG A 254 -5.08 17.61 -9.06
N LEU A 255 -5.13 17.25 -7.77
CA LEU A 255 -5.42 15.88 -7.35
C LEU A 255 -6.70 15.38 -8.03
N THR A 256 -6.58 14.34 -8.84
CA THR A 256 -7.70 13.74 -9.56
C THR A 256 -8.57 12.94 -8.62
N ARG A 257 -7.91 12.11 -7.82
CA ARG A 257 -8.56 11.27 -6.80
C ARG A 257 -7.69 11.30 -5.54
N PHE A 258 -8.35 11.36 -4.38
CA PHE A 258 -7.65 11.50 -3.11
C PHE A 258 -8.38 10.81 -1.97
N GLY A 259 -7.63 10.07 -1.15
CA GLY A 259 -8.04 9.50 0.12
C GLY A 259 -8.66 8.10 0.00
N TYR A 260 -9.29 7.66 1.08
CA TYR A 260 -9.83 6.31 1.21
C TYR A 260 -11.02 6.06 0.30
N ILE A 261 -11.07 4.86 -0.23
CA ILE A 261 -12.13 4.33 -1.09
C ILE A 261 -12.44 2.89 -0.71
N THR A 262 -13.58 2.43 -1.15
CA THR A 262 -13.96 1.02 -1.12
C THR A 262 -14.07 0.51 -2.54
N LEU A 263 -13.31 -0.53 -2.86
CA LEU A 263 -13.34 -1.22 -4.15
C LEU A 263 -14.29 -2.41 -4.08
N LYS A 264 -15.13 -2.55 -5.08
CA LYS A 264 -15.97 -3.72 -5.30
C LYS A 264 -15.80 -4.19 -6.72
N GLN A 265 -15.53 -5.48 -6.90
CA GLN A 265 -15.42 -6.08 -8.23
C GLN A 265 -16.73 -5.88 -9.00
N ASN A 266 -16.65 -5.39 -10.23
CA ASN A 266 -17.80 -5.27 -11.12
C ASN A 266 -18.19 -6.68 -11.57
N GLN A 267 -19.40 -7.09 -11.23
CA GLN A 267 -19.98 -8.32 -11.77
C GLN A 267 -20.28 -8.07 -13.25
N GLY A 268 -19.60 -8.78 -14.12
CA GLY A 268 -19.71 -8.58 -15.56
C GLY A 268 -21.13 -8.79 -16.05
N ILE A 269 -21.81 -7.70 -16.39
CA ILE A 269 -22.91 -7.75 -17.35
C ILE A 269 -22.27 -7.75 -18.73
N SER A 270 -21.66 -8.83 -19.12
CA SER A 270 -21.18 -8.99 -20.48
C SER A 270 -22.17 -9.85 -21.25
N HIS A 271 -22.74 -9.25 -22.25
CA HIS A 271 -23.54 -9.87 -23.31
C HIS A 271 -22.97 -11.26 -23.69
N GLY A 272 -23.39 -12.33 -22.99
CA GLY A 272 -23.17 -13.71 -23.38
C GLY A 272 -21.75 -14.29 -23.28
N LYS A 273 -20.81 -13.63 -22.60
CA LYS A 273 -19.48 -14.19 -22.30
C LYS A 273 -19.32 -14.39 -20.78
N GLN A 274 -18.76 -15.55 -20.43
CA GLN A 274 -18.41 -16.01 -19.09
C GLN A 274 -17.75 -14.87 -18.26
N GLU A 275 -18.17 -14.71 -17.00
CA GLU A 275 -17.54 -13.78 -16.05
C GLU A 275 -16.01 -13.96 -16.10
N THR A 276 -15.32 -12.87 -16.40
CA THR A 276 -13.85 -12.93 -16.49
C THR A 276 -13.32 -12.98 -15.06
N ALA A 277 -12.81 -14.12 -14.64
CA ALA A 277 -12.15 -14.27 -13.37
C ALA A 277 -10.93 -13.32 -13.30
N ILE A 278 -10.74 -12.68 -12.15
CA ILE A 278 -9.57 -11.85 -11.87
C ILE A 278 -8.64 -12.65 -10.97
N LEU A 279 -7.41 -12.88 -11.41
CA LEU A 279 -6.46 -13.76 -10.72
C LEU A 279 -7.05 -15.15 -10.42
N GLY A 280 -7.88 -15.68 -11.32
CA GLY A 280 -8.54 -16.97 -11.17
C GLY A 280 -9.76 -16.99 -10.26
N GLU A 281 -10.11 -15.88 -9.61
CA GLU A 281 -11.24 -15.81 -8.68
C GLU A 281 -12.43 -15.07 -9.34
N SER A 282 -13.61 -15.57 -9.16
CA SER A 282 -14.85 -14.94 -9.65
C SER A 282 -15.28 -13.77 -8.77
N ASP A 283 -14.87 -13.75 -7.50
CA ASP A 283 -15.16 -12.68 -6.55
C ASP A 283 -13.99 -12.51 -5.55
N LEU A 284 -13.26 -11.43 -5.73
CA LEU A 284 -12.20 -11.00 -4.80
C LEU A 284 -12.75 -10.27 -3.57
N GLY A 285 -14.08 -10.10 -3.46
CA GLY A 285 -14.72 -9.44 -2.35
C GLY A 285 -14.63 -7.91 -2.41
N VAL A 286 -14.83 -7.29 -1.25
CA VAL A 286 -14.75 -5.84 -1.05
C VAL A 286 -13.41 -5.49 -0.43
N SER A 287 -12.71 -4.51 -1.00
CA SER A 287 -11.38 -4.11 -0.54
C SER A 287 -11.34 -2.62 -0.22
N PRO A 288 -11.03 -2.24 1.03
CA PRO A 288 -10.58 -0.89 1.32
C PRO A 288 -9.28 -0.60 0.59
N ALA A 289 -9.18 0.60 0.03
CA ALA A 289 -8.01 1.04 -0.70
C ALA A 289 -7.81 2.56 -0.53
N HIS A 290 -6.74 3.07 -1.08
CA HIS A 290 -6.40 4.48 -1.02
C HIS A 290 -5.91 4.96 -2.39
N GLU A 291 -6.32 6.16 -2.80
CA GLU A 291 -5.79 6.83 -3.99
C GLU A 291 -5.19 8.18 -3.61
N PHE A 292 -4.03 8.50 -4.20
CA PHE A 292 -3.37 9.79 -4.02
C PHE A 292 -2.46 10.08 -5.22
N HIS A 293 -3.00 10.71 -6.26
CA HIS A 293 -2.24 10.97 -7.48
C HIS A 293 -2.68 12.24 -8.20
N TYR A 294 -1.72 12.87 -8.91
CA TYR A 294 -1.90 14.02 -9.81
C TYR A 294 -1.93 13.59 -11.29
N PHE A 295 -2.13 12.30 -11.56
CA PHE A 295 -2.17 11.76 -12.90
C PHE A 295 -3.54 11.18 -13.21
N ASP A 296 -3.89 11.10 -14.48
CA ASP A 296 -5.06 10.40 -14.97
C ASP A 296 -4.69 9.62 -16.23
N SER A 297 -5.58 8.73 -16.68
CA SER A 297 -5.37 7.89 -17.85
C SER A 297 -6.63 7.87 -18.69
N ASP A 298 -6.48 7.75 -20.01
CA ASP A 298 -7.57 7.46 -20.94
C ASP A 298 -8.04 6.00 -20.86
N ASN A 299 -7.35 5.17 -20.06
CA ASN A 299 -7.70 3.77 -19.86
C ASN A 299 -7.47 3.33 -18.40
N CYS A 300 -8.35 3.78 -17.50
CA CYS A 300 -8.30 3.41 -16.08
C CYS A 300 -8.80 1.99 -15.77
N GLY A 301 -9.33 1.27 -16.76
CA GLY A 301 -9.97 -0.02 -16.56
C GLY A 301 -11.38 0.08 -15.94
N THR A 302 -12.06 -1.07 -15.89
CA THR A 302 -13.45 -1.18 -15.41
C THR A 302 -13.71 -2.43 -14.56
N ALA A 303 -12.64 -3.08 -14.07
CA ALA A 303 -12.79 -4.33 -13.32
C ALA A 303 -13.38 -4.13 -11.92
N PHE A 304 -13.22 -2.93 -11.35
CA PHE A 304 -13.76 -2.58 -10.04
C PHE A 304 -14.51 -1.25 -10.09
N HIS A 305 -15.48 -1.12 -9.21
CA HIS A 305 -16.11 0.14 -8.86
C HIS A 305 -15.56 0.66 -7.54
N ALA A 306 -14.96 1.84 -7.57
CA ALA A 306 -14.50 2.56 -6.40
C ALA A 306 -15.61 3.48 -5.88
N SER A 307 -15.82 3.51 -4.57
CA SER A 307 -16.79 4.38 -3.92
C SER A 307 -16.18 5.09 -2.70
N LYS A 308 -16.61 6.32 -2.46
CA LYS A 308 -16.27 7.09 -1.25
C LYS A 308 -17.25 6.75 -0.13
N SER A 309 -16.77 6.53 1.10
CA SER A 309 -17.61 6.22 2.27
C SER A 309 -18.55 7.36 2.66
N GLU A 310 -18.10 8.61 2.49
CA GLU A 310 -18.80 9.81 2.98
C GLU A 310 -19.55 10.58 1.88
N SER A 311 -19.61 10.07 0.66
CA SER A 311 -20.28 10.74 -0.46
C SER A 311 -20.82 9.74 -1.45
N LYS A 312 -21.73 10.20 -2.35
CA LYS A 312 -22.23 9.38 -3.47
C LYS A 312 -21.24 9.28 -4.64
N ARG A 313 -20.01 9.78 -4.49
CA ARG A 313 -19.02 9.76 -5.56
C ARG A 313 -18.43 8.35 -5.72
N GLY A 314 -18.46 7.86 -6.95
CA GLY A 314 -17.84 6.60 -7.34
C GLY A 314 -17.39 6.67 -8.79
N TRP A 315 -16.55 5.74 -9.19
CA TRP A 315 -16.01 5.60 -10.55
C TRP A 315 -15.53 4.16 -10.80
N ASP A 316 -15.53 3.76 -12.05
CA ASP A 316 -14.94 2.50 -12.44
C ASP A 316 -13.43 2.65 -12.60
N CYS A 317 -12.69 1.60 -12.23
CA CYS A 317 -11.24 1.60 -12.22
C CYS A 317 -10.70 0.17 -12.28
N MET A 318 -9.38 0.09 -12.40
CA MET A 318 -8.55 -1.11 -12.44
C MET A 318 -8.81 -2.00 -13.66
N HIS A 319 -7.74 -2.51 -14.20
CA HIS A 319 -7.72 -3.64 -15.12
C HIS A 319 -7.66 -4.93 -14.33
N GLY A 320 -8.44 -5.92 -14.72
CA GLY A 320 -8.45 -7.24 -14.13
C GLY A 320 -8.52 -8.31 -15.21
N SER A 321 -7.61 -9.27 -15.14
CA SER A 321 -7.61 -10.49 -15.97
C SER A 321 -7.19 -11.69 -15.13
N ASP A 322 -7.06 -12.85 -15.77
CA ASP A 322 -6.60 -14.05 -15.10
C ASP A 322 -5.19 -13.95 -14.49
N HIS A 323 -4.35 -13.06 -15.01
CA HIS A 323 -2.96 -12.87 -14.57
C HIS A 323 -2.55 -11.42 -14.33
N LEU A 324 -3.44 -10.43 -14.51
CA LEU A 324 -3.14 -9.01 -14.28
C LEU A 324 -4.19 -8.38 -13.37
N LEU A 325 -3.73 -7.65 -12.36
CA LEU A 325 -4.52 -6.70 -11.60
C LEU A 325 -3.75 -5.38 -11.53
N ALA A 326 -4.26 -4.33 -12.17
CA ALA A 326 -3.54 -3.07 -12.32
C ALA A 326 -4.47 -1.85 -12.22
N GLY A 327 -4.06 -0.80 -11.48
CA GLY A 327 -4.83 0.44 -11.35
C GLY A 327 -4.15 1.47 -10.46
N PHE A 328 -4.77 2.67 -10.36
CA PHE A 328 -4.29 3.70 -9.44
C PHE A 328 -4.45 3.38 -7.95
N PRO A 329 -5.49 2.63 -7.51
CA PRO A 329 -5.66 2.31 -6.09
C PRO A 329 -4.46 1.57 -5.49
N HIS A 330 -4.08 1.98 -4.27
CA HIS A 330 -3.16 1.26 -3.40
C HIS A 330 -3.95 0.32 -2.50
N LEU A 331 -3.59 -0.96 -2.51
CA LEU A 331 -4.25 -2.01 -1.74
C LEU A 331 -3.54 -2.25 -0.41
N TYR A 332 -4.33 -2.52 0.63
CA TYR A 332 -3.80 -2.98 1.91
C TYR A 332 -4.21 -4.44 2.12
N TYR A 333 -3.27 -5.36 1.99
CA TYR A 333 -3.56 -6.79 1.89
C TYR A 333 -4.16 -7.39 3.15
N TYR A 334 -3.84 -6.85 4.33
CA TYR A 334 -4.51 -7.26 5.57
C TYR A 334 -5.99 -6.86 5.61
N ALA A 335 -6.42 -5.88 4.84
CA ALA A 335 -7.84 -5.55 4.73
C ALA A 335 -8.60 -6.49 3.79
N ASN A 336 -7.91 -7.12 2.82
CA ASN A 336 -8.47 -8.14 1.96
C ASN A 336 -7.38 -9.15 1.52
N PRO A 337 -7.10 -10.17 2.34
CA PRO A 337 -6.05 -11.14 2.07
C PRO A 337 -6.35 -12.12 0.92
N LYS A 338 -7.59 -12.12 0.38
CA LYS A 338 -7.95 -12.91 -0.81
C LYS A 338 -7.15 -12.46 -2.05
N ILE A 339 -6.86 -11.16 -2.16
CA ILE A 339 -6.10 -10.61 -3.31
C ILE A 339 -4.67 -11.17 -3.38
N PRO A 340 -3.82 -11.02 -2.34
CA PRO A 340 -2.48 -11.60 -2.39
C PRO A 340 -2.49 -13.14 -2.44
N GLN A 341 -3.47 -13.81 -1.84
CA GLN A 341 -3.63 -15.26 -1.95
C GLN A 341 -3.92 -15.67 -3.40
N ALA A 342 -4.88 -15.00 -4.06
CA ALA A 342 -5.24 -15.28 -5.46
C ALA A 342 -4.03 -15.07 -6.38
N PHE A 343 -3.31 -13.95 -6.18
CA PHE A 343 -2.08 -13.67 -6.91
C PHE A 343 -1.04 -14.79 -6.75
N LEU A 344 -0.75 -15.21 -5.53
CA LEU A 344 0.25 -16.26 -5.28
C LEU A 344 -0.20 -17.63 -5.79
N LYS A 345 -1.50 -17.94 -5.79
CA LYS A 345 -2.03 -19.14 -6.44
C LYS A 345 -1.74 -19.13 -7.94
N LYS A 346 -1.95 -17.98 -8.60
CA LYS A 346 -1.62 -17.81 -10.02
C LYS A 346 -0.13 -17.92 -10.29
N CYS A 347 0.70 -17.37 -9.42
CA CYS A 347 2.15 -17.56 -9.52
C CYS A 347 2.56 -19.02 -9.39
N LEU A 348 1.87 -19.81 -8.55
CA LEU A 348 2.10 -21.25 -8.44
C LEU A 348 1.69 -21.99 -9.71
N GLU A 349 0.53 -21.66 -10.28
CA GLU A 349 0.06 -22.23 -11.54
C GLU A 349 1.05 -21.91 -12.67
N TYR A 350 1.47 -20.64 -12.80
CA TYR A 350 2.46 -20.23 -13.79
C TYR A 350 3.78 -20.99 -13.65
N LYS A 351 4.30 -21.11 -12.43
CA LYS A 351 5.51 -21.92 -12.13
C LYS A 351 5.38 -23.38 -12.57
N GLU A 352 4.18 -23.95 -12.50
CA GLU A 352 3.92 -25.34 -12.89
C GLU A 352 3.86 -25.52 -14.40
N LEU A 353 3.44 -24.50 -15.14
CA LEU A 353 3.42 -24.50 -16.60
C LEU A 353 4.81 -24.31 -17.23
N GLN A 354 5.77 -23.73 -16.50
CA GLN A 354 7.14 -23.49 -16.98
C GLN A 354 8.05 -24.75 -16.88
N LYS A 355 7.53 -25.87 -16.38
CA LYS A 355 8.25 -27.16 -16.27
C LYS A 355 8.00 -28.07 -17.46
#